data_1f8f96d473eac5e90c81d5dd11c40434
#
_entry.id   1f8f96d473eac5e90c81d5dd11c40434
#
_cell.length_a   1.000
_cell.length_b   1.000
_cell.length_c   1.000
_cell.angle_alpha   90.00
_cell.angle_beta   90.00
_cell.angle_gamma   90.00
#
_symmetry.space_group_name_H-M   'P 1'
#
loop_
_entity.id
_entity.type
_entity.pdbx_description
1 polymer ?
#
loop_
_entity_poly.entity_id
_entity_poly.type
_entity_poly.pdbx_seq_one_letter_code
_entity_poly.pdbx_strand_id
1 'polypeptide(L)'
;MAANDERPLRVLIADDQDLVRSGFRLILLSYDGIDVVGEARDGLEAVELAQRLAPDVVLMDIRMPRMNGIAATRDIKANPKLPHTHVLILTTFDLDEYVYDALAAGASGFLLKDAEPDDIVEAVRIVAQGDALIQPSVMKRLVETFAASRPYARPAAAGGLEALTDREREILILVARGLSNDEIAAHLVISPATVKTHLARIMQKLDAHDRAGLVIAAYESGLVRPGA
;
A
#
# COMPACT_ATOMS: atom_id res chain seq x y z
N MET A 1 -7.07 31.12 -13.35
CA MET A 1 -6.52 29.99 -12.63
C MET A 1 -7.39 29.81 -11.39
N ALA A 2 -8.30 28.85 -11.40
CA ALA A 2 -9.10 28.52 -10.21
C ALA A 2 -8.18 27.79 -9.22
N ALA A 3 -7.98 28.37 -8.04
CA ALA A 3 -7.38 27.64 -6.93
C ALA A 3 -8.31 26.46 -6.63
N ASN A 4 -7.78 25.26 -6.75
CA ASN A 4 -8.47 24.05 -6.33
C ASN A 4 -8.58 24.13 -4.80
N ASP A 5 -9.77 24.36 -4.29
CA ASP A 5 -10.09 24.53 -2.87
C ASP A 5 -10.17 23.14 -2.18
N GLU A 6 -9.25 22.25 -2.55
CA GLU A 6 -9.11 20.93 -1.92
C GLU A 6 -8.33 21.09 -0.61
N ARG A 7 -8.92 20.59 0.48
CA ARG A 7 -8.23 20.57 1.78
C ARG A 7 -6.87 19.87 1.64
N PRO A 8 -5.84 20.32 2.36
CA PRO A 8 -4.53 19.68 2.33
C PRO A 8 -4.62 18.23 2.77
N LEU A 9 -3.81 17.37 2.15
CA LEU A 9 -3.62 15.98 2.56
C LEU A 9 -2.99 15.93 3.94
N ARG A 10 -3.62 15.23 4.86
CA ARG A 10 -3.21 15.13 6.26
C ARG A 10 -2.36 13.88 6.46
N VAL A 11 -1.10 14.08 6.78
CA VAL A 11 -0.11 13.02 6.92
C VAL A 11 0.33 12.88 8.37
N LEU A 12 0.31 11.66 8.91
CA LEU A 12 0.93 11.28 10.17
C LEU A 12 2.24 10.55 9.86
N ILE A 13 3.33 10.90 10.54
CA ILE A 13 4.64 10.24 10.38
C ILE A 13 4.92 9.40 11.63
N ALA A 14 5.23 8.11 11.46
CA ALA A 14 5.56 7.19 12.52
C ALA A 14 6.92 6.51 12.25
N ASP A 15 7.93 6.88 13.03
CA ASP A 15 9.30 6.35 12.94
C ASP A 15 9.98 6.56 14.30
N ASP A 16 10.80 5.63 14.77
CA ASP A 16 11.46 5.78 16.06
C ASP A 16 12.69 6.71 16.03
N GLN A 17 13.19 7.04 14.85
CA GLN A 17 14.37 7.88 14.64
C GLN A 17 13.97 9.36 14.45
N ASP A 18 14.31 10.21 15.41
CA ASP A 18 13.98 11.66 15.37
C ASP A 18 14.48 12.36 14.10
N LEU A 19 15.68 11.98 13.61
CA LEU A 19 16.25 12.57 12.40
C LEU A 19 15.46 12.22 11.16
N VAL A 20 15.02 10.96 11.04
CA VAL A 20 14.22 10.45 9.92
C VAL A 20 12.86 11.14 9.90
N ARG A 21 12.16 11.21 11.05
CA ARG A 21 10.88 11.92 11.16
C ARG A 21 11.01 13.38 10.75
N SER A 22 12.04 14.08 11.27
CA SER A 22 12.29 15.48 10.91
C SER A 22 12.59 15.65 9.42
N GLY A 23 13.31 14.71 8.80
CA GLY A 23 13.60 14.72 7.38
C GLY A 23 12.32 14.60 6.54
N PHE A 24 11.48 13.59 6.80
CA PHE A 24 10.20 13.43 6.11
C PHE A 24 9.26 14.61 6.32
N ARG A 25 9.22 15.16 7.54
CA ARG A 25 8.44 16.36 7.83
C ARG A 25 8.87 17.54 6.96
N LEU A 26 10.17 17.81 6.86
CA LEU A 26 10.70 18.92 6.05
C LEU A 26 10.39 18.70 4.56
N ILE A 27 10.56 17.47 4.05
CA ILE A 27 10.22 17.12 2.67
C ILE A 27 8.74 17.40 2.42
N LEU A 28 7.84 16.83 3.20
CA LEU A 28 6.39 16.97 2.99
C LEU A 28 5.91 18.42 3.07
N LEU A 29 6.44 19.21 4.03
CA LEU A 29 6.09 20.62 4.20
C LEU A 29 6.66 21.54 3.11
N SER A 30 7.62 21.07 2.30
CA SER A 30 8.14 21.84 1.16
C SER A 30 7.26 21.80 -0.08
N TYR A 31 6.18 20.98 -0.06
CA TYR A 31 5.23 20.86 -1.16
C TYR A 31 3.84 21.35 -0.76
N ASP A 32 3.20 22.10 -1.66
CA ASP A 32 1.84 22.59 -1.45
C ASP A 32 0.81 21.47 -1.35
N GLY A 33 -0.19 21.67 -0.51
CA GLY A 33 -1.34 20.77 -0.38
C GLY A 33 -1.08 19.55 0.51
N ILE A 34 0.00 19.53 1.31
CA ILE A 34 0.27 18.50 2.31
C ILE A 34 0.45 19.13 3.69
N ASP A 35 -0.19 18.55 4.70
CA ASP A 35 -0.09 18.96 6.10
C ASP A 35 0.35 17.77 6.96
N VAL A 36 1.44 17.95 7.73
CA VAL A 36 1.91 16.96 8.70
C VAL A 36 1.18 17.19 10.01
N VAL A 37 0.13 16.39 10.25
CA VAL A 37 -0.79 16.58 11.39
C VAL A 37 -0.28 15.97 12.69
N GLY A 38 0.75 15.13 12.63
CA GLY A 38 1.35 14.54 13.83
C GLY A 38 2.60 13.72 13.54
N GLU A 39 3.31 13.41 14.61
CA GLU A 39 4.50 12.55 14.61
C GLU A 39 4.40 11.55 15.75
N ALA A 40 4.72 10.28 15.49
CA ALA A 40 4.74 9.18 16.44
C ALA A 40 6.14 8.55 16.50
N ARG A 41 6.54 8.10 17.68
CA ARG A 41 7.85 7.47 17.92
C ARG A 41 7.79 5.95 17.96
N ASP A 42 6.58 5.40 17.92
CA ASP A 42 6.32 3.97 17.91
C ASP A 42 4.88 3.67 17.47
N GLY A 43 4.59 2.38 17.30
CA GLY A 43 3.30 1.93 16.80
C GLY A 43 2.11 2.24 17.70
N LEU A 44 2.29 2.22 19.03
CA LEU A 44 1.21 2.56 19.95
C LEU A 44 0.81 4.03 19.81
N GLU A 45 1.78 4.93 19.82
CA GLU A 45 1.56 6.36 19.63
C GLU A 45 0.96 6.63 18.24
N ALA A 46 1.41 5.89 17.19
CA ALA A 46 0.85 5.99 15.86
C ALA A 46 -0.63 5.64 15.80
N VAL A 47 -1.06 4.54 16.47
CA VAL A 47 -2.46 4.14 16.56
C VAL A 47 -3.30 5.18 17.32
N GLU A 48 -2.82 5.66 18.46
CA GLU A 48 -3.50 6.69 19.25
C GLU A 48 -3.67 8.00 18.47
N LEU A 49 -2.62 8.45 17.80
CA LEU A 49 -2.65 9.66 16.98
C LEU A 49 -3.53 9.50 15.75
N ALA A 50 -3.48 8.35 15.08
CA ALA A 50 -4.36 8.07 13.94
C ALA A 50 -5.84 8.15 14.36
N GLN A 51 -6.22 7.55 15.50
CA GLN A 51 -7.59 7.62 16.01
C GLN A 51 -8.05 9.04 16.34
N ARG A 52 -7.16 9.86 16.88
CA ARG A 52 -7.47 11.24 17.28
C ARG A 52 -7.49 12.20 16.11
N LEU A 53 -6.56 12.04 15.17
CA LEU A 53 -6.33 13.00 14.10
C LEU A 53 -7.02 12.61 12.79
N ALA A 54 -7.40 11.34 12.59
CA ALA A 54 -7.94 10.80 11.35
C ALA A 54 -7.16 11.30 10.12
N PRO A 55 -5.84 10.95 9.99
CA PRO A 55 -5.04 11.35 8.84
C PRO A 55 -5.51 10.64 7.58
N ASP A 56 -5.23 11.24 6.42
CA ASP A 56 -5.47 10.59 5.13
C ASP A 56 -4.40 9.51 4.87
N VAL A 57 -3.14 9.79 5.23
CA VAL A 57 -2.03 8.86 5.08
C VAL A 57 -1.20 8.78 6.36
N VAL A 58 -0.79 7.57 6.72
CA VAL A 58 0.23 7.32 7.74
C VAL A 58 1.49 6.81 7.05
N LEU A 59 2.60 7.57 7.14
CA LEU A 59 3.93 7.07 6.83
C LEU A 59 4.40 6.24 8.02
N MET A 60 4.62 4.96 7.85
CA MET A 60 4.81 4.00 8.95
C MET A 60 6.11 3.24 8.80
N ASP A 61 7.05 3.44 9.72
CA ASP A 61 8.22 2.55 9.82
C ASP A 61 7.79 1.18 10.37
N ILE A 62 8.49 0.13 9.92
CA ILE A 62 8.24 -1.24 10.39
C ILE A 62 8.83 -1.46 11.76
N ARG A 63 10.10 -1.08 11.95
CA ARG A 63 10.86 -1.40 13.17
C ARG A 63 10.80 -0.27 14.18
N MET A 64 9.85 -0.36 15.09
CA MET A 64 9.67 0.60 16.17
C MET A 64 9.57 -0.13 17.52
N PRO A 65 9.97 0.50 18.64
CA PRO A 65 9.82 -0.03 19.98
C PRO A 65 8.35 -0.15 20.39
N ARG A 66 8.07 -0.89 21.45
CA ARG A 66 6.73 -1.12 22.05
C ARG A 66 5.76 -1.83 21.11
N MET A 67 5.46 -1.29 19.95
CA MET A 67 4.63 -1.87 18.90
C MET A 67 5.29 -1.60 17.55
N ASN A 68 5.49 -2.65 16.75
CA ASN A 68 6.02 -2.51 15.40
C ASN A 68 4.96 -1.96 14.43
N GLY A 69 5.42 -1.45 13.28
CA GLY A 69 4.54 -0.82 12.31
C GLY A 69 3.53 -1.77 11.66
N ILE A 70 3.82 -3.06 11.57
CA ILE A 70 2.90 -4.06 11.03
C ILE A 70 1.70 -4.26 11.96
N ALA A 71 1.95 -4.38 13.26
CA ALA A 71 0.89 -4.47 14.26
C ALA A 71 0.06 -3.17 14.30
N ALA A 72 0.73 -2.01 14.25
CA ALA A 72 0.07 -0.71 14.19
C ALA A 72 -0.80 -0.55 12.93
N THR A 73 -0.29 -1.00 11.77
CA THR A 73 -1.05 -1.01 10.51
C THR A 73 -2.32 -1.84 10.65
N ARG A 74 -2.23 -3.05 11.21
CA ARG A 74 -3.39 -3.92 11.43
C ARG A 74 -4.45 -3.25 12.31
N ASP A 75 -4.02 -2.63 13.42
CA ASP A 75 -4.93 -1.95 14.35
C ASP A 75 -5.61 -0.72 13.71
N ILE A 76 -4.86 0.06 12.93
CA ILE A 76 -5.39 1.21 12.18
C ILE A 76 -6.42 0.74 11.14
N LYS A 77 -6.10 -0.29 10.35
CA LYS A 77 -6.96 -0.80 9.28
C LYS A 77 -8.19 -1.54 9.81
N ALA A 78 -8.11 -2.16 10.98
CA ALA A 78 -9.26 -2.79 11.64
C ALA A 78 -10.20 -1.77 12.31
N ASN A 79 -9.81 -0.50 12.43
CA ASN A 79 -10.61 0.51 13.12
C ASN A 79 -11.70 1.09 12.20
N PRO A 80 -13.01 0.83 12.47
CA PRO A 80 -14.11 1.31 11.64
C PRO A 80 -14.26 2.84 11.64
N LYS A 81 -13.57 3.56 12.52
CA LYS A 81 -13.55 5.04 12.54
C LYS A 81 -12.53 5.63 11.57
N LEU A 82 -11.67 4.78 10.96
CA LEU A 82 -10.59 5.19 10.06
C LEU A 82 -10.73 4.57 8.65
N PRO A 83 -11.92 4.59 8.04
CA PRO A 83 -12.16 3.87 6.77
C PRO A 83 -11.36 4.46 5.59
N HIS A 84 -10.93 5.71 5.70
CA HIS A 84 -10.20 6.44 4.65
C HIS A 84 -8.72 6.69 5.00
N THR A 85 -8.25 6.15 6.12
CA THR A 85 -6.82 6.24 6.48
C THR A 85 -6.04 5.15 5.77
N HIS A 86 -5.07 5.55 4.97
CA HIS A 86 -4.17 4.67 4.25
C HIS A 86 -2.82 4.59 4.95
N VAL A 87 -2.15 3.44 4.87
CA VAL A 87 -0.84 3.25 5.49
C VAL A 87 0.19 2.97 4.40
N LEU A 88 1.18 3.86 4.29
CA LEU A 88 2.35 3.72 3.43
C LEU A 88 3.53 3.30 4.29
N ILE A 89 4.03 2.10 4.10
CA ILE A 89 5.16 1.57 4.85
C ILE A 89 6.46 2.20 4.36
N LEU A 90 7.25 2.69 5.31
CA LEU A 90 8.63 3.10 5.08
C LEU A 90 9.58 1.96 5.44
N THR A 91 10.49 1.59 4.54
CA THR A 91 11.39 0.47 4.78
C THR A 91 12.81 0.78 4.32
N THR A 92 13.80 0.14 4.95
CA THR A 92 15.16 0.05 4.44
C THR A 92 15.32 -1.20 3.59
N PHE A 93 16.39 -1.30 2.79
CA PHE A 93 16.64 -2.38 1.82
C PHE A 93 16.64 -3.82 2.41
N ASP A 94 16.76 -4.00 3.73
CA ASP A 94 17.03 -5.29 4.38
C ASP A 94 15.79 -6.06 4.89
N LEU A 95 14.55 -5.73 4.46
CA LEU A 95 13.33 -6.21 5.12
C LEU A 95 12.43 -7.11 4.26
N ASP A 96 13.02 -8.01 3.47
CA ASP A 96 12.29 -8.94 2.60
C ASP A 96 11.23 -9.79 3.34
N GLU A 97 11.47 -10.13 4.62
CA GLU A 97 10.57 -10.97 5.42
C GLU A 97 9.30 -10.25 5.91
N TYR A 98 9.27 -8.89 5.93
CA TYR A 98 8.15 -8.12 6.48
C TYR A 98 7.18 -7.59 5.44
N VAL A 99 7.53 -7.65 4.15
CA VAL A 99 6.68 -7.08 3.10
C VAL A 99 5.35 -7.81 3.02
N TYR A 100 5.37 -9.14 3.09
CA TYR A 100 4.15 -9.95 3.10
C TYR A 100 3.25 -9.65 4.30
N ASP A 101 3.84 -9.63 5.51
CA ASP A 101 3.08 -9.42 6.74
C ASP A 101 2.45 -8.02 6.79
N ALA A 102 3.14 -7.01 6.25
CA ALA A 102 2.62 -5.66 6.20
C ALA A 102 1.48 -5.51 5.17
N LEU A 103 1.57 -6.19 4.02
CA LEU A 103 0.47 -6.25 3.06
C LEU A 103 -0.74 -7.00 3.64
N ALA A 104 -0.51 -8.13 4.30
CA ALA A 104 -1.55 -8.88 4.99
C ALA A 104 -2.19 -8.09 6.15
N ALA A 105 -1.46 -7.12 6.73
CA ALA A 105 -2.00 -6.18 7.71
C ALA A 105 -2.81 -5.04 7.10
N GLY A 106 -2.86 -4.90 5.76
CA GLY A 106 -3.61 -3.89 5.03
C GLY A 106 -2.81 -2.64 4.68
N ALA A 107 -1.47 -2.74 4.56
CA ALA A 107 -0.67 -1.63 4.05
C ALA A 107 -1.06 -1.29 2.61
N SER A 108 -1.24 0.00 2.32
CA SER A 108 -1.62 0.50 0.99
C SER A 108 -0.43 0.65 0.06
N GLY A 109 0.80 0.58 0.57
CA GLY A 109 2.00 0.69 -0.26
C GLY A 109 3.29 0.58 0.52
N PHE A 110 4.41 0.60 -0.24
CA PHE A 110 5.76 0.54 0.28
C PHE A 110 6.63 1.57 -0.41
N LEU A 111 7.45 2.24 0.40
CA LEU A 111 8.43 3.21 -0.04
C LEU A 111 9.75 2.95 0.68
N LEU A 112 10.86 3.09 -0.04
CA LEU A 112 12.18 3.04 0.57
C LEU A 112 12.46 4.35 1.32
N LYS A 113 13.11 4.27 2.48
CA LYS A 113 13.47 5.47 3.28
C LYS A 113 14.49 6.39 2.59
N ASP A 114 15.23 5.88 1.60
CA ASP A 114 16.17 6.61 0.77
C ASP A 114 15.59 7.03 -0.59
N ALA A 115 14.27 6.98 -0.75
CA ALA A 115 13.59 7.49 -1.94
C ALA A 115 13.80 9.00 -2.10
N GLU A 116 13.82 9.46 -3.34
CA GLU A 116 13.92 10.88 -3.64
C GLU A 116 12.70 11.66 -3.11
N PRO A 117 12.86 12.94 -2.71
CA PRO A 117 11.77 13.75 -2.17
C PRO A 117 10.51 13.78 -3.03
N ASP A 118 10.66 13.88 -4.35
CA ASP A 118 9.53 13.88 -5.30
C ASP A 118 8.76 12.56 -5.28
N ASP A 119 9.47 11.43 -5.20
CA ASP A 119 8.87 10.09 -5.12
C ASP A 119 8.07 9.90 -3.82
N ILE A 120 8.56 10.46 -2.71
CA ILE A 120 7.88 10.41 -1.41
C ILE A 120 6.54 11.14 -1.48
N VAL A 121 6.54 12.34 -2.05
CA VAL A 121 5.35 13.17 -2.18
C VAL A 121 4.35 12.55 -3.15
N GLU A 122 4.83 12.02 -4.28
CA GLU A 122 3.98 11.31 -5.25
C GLU A 122 3.34 10.07 -4.62
N ALA A 123 4.12 9.28 -3.88
CA ALA A 123 3.64 8.11 -3.16
C ALA A 123 2.51 8.46 -2.17
N VAL A 124 2.68 9.53 -1.39
CA VAL A 124 1.65 10.01 -0.47
C VAL A 124 0.37 10.40 -1.22
N ARG A 125 0.48 11.10 -2.34
CA ARG A 125 -0.68 11.51 -3.15
C ARG A 125 -1.41 10.33 -3.78
N ILE A 126 -0.68 9.36 -4.32
CA ILE A 126 -1.25 8.14 -4.92
C ILE A 126 -2.00 7.33 -3.87
N VAL A 127 -1.36 7.09 -2.72
CA VAL A 127 -1.95 6.30 -1.64
C VAL A 127 -3.18 7.00 -1.03
N ALA A 128 -3.16 8.33 -0.90
CA ALA A 128 -4.31 9.11 -0.42
C ALA A 128 -5.56 8.98 -1.33
N GLN A 129 -5.38 8.69 -2.61
CA GLN A 129 -6.47 8.45 -3.57
C GLN A 129 -7.04 7.02 -3.47
N GLY A 130 -6.49 6.20 -2.58
CA GLY A 130 -6.86 4.78 -2.42
C GLY A 130 -6.19 3.86 -3.45
N ASP A 131 -5.25 4.38 -4.23
CA ASP A 131 -4.42 3.56 -5.11
C ASP A 131 -3.26 2.96 -4.30
N ALA A 132 -2.89 1.71 -4.57
CA ALA A 132 -1.73 1.10 -3.92
C ALA A 132 -0.46 1.41 -4.72
N LEU A 133 0.59 1.77 -4.01
CA LEU A 133 1.91 1.98 -4.57
C LEU A 133 2.89 0.94 -4.03
N ILE A 134 3.32 0.02 -4.88
CA ILE A 134 4.43 -0.89 -4.57
C ILE A 134 5.51 -0.64 -5.61
N GLN A 135 6.65 -0.12 -5.18
CA GLN A 135 7.78 0.09 -6.10
C GLN A 135 8.18 -1.23 -6.77
N PRO A 136 8.56 -1.24 -8.06
CA PRO A 136 8.91 -2.46 -8.79
C PRO A 136 10.01 -3.29 -8.11
N SER A 137 10.98 -2.65 -7.45
CA SER A 137 12.03 -3.29 -6.66
C SER A 137 11.47 -4.07 -5.47
N VAL A 138 10.49 -3.52 -4.76
CA VAL A 138 9.81 -4.18 -3.65
C VAL A 138 8.92 -5.32 -4.16
N MET A 139 8.22 -5.11 -5.28
CA MET A 139 7.42 -6.15 -5.93
C MET A 139 8.26 -7.35 -6.33
N LYS A 140 9.42 -7.14 -6.98
CA LYS A 140 10.34 -8.21 -7.36
C LYS A 140 10.76 -9.04 -6.15
N ARG A 141 11.11 -8.40 -5.05
CA ARG A 141 11.52 -9.07 -3.80
C ARG A 141 10.37 -9.83 -3.14
N LEU A 142 9.17 -9.24 -3.12
CA LEU A 142 7.97 -9.93 -2.65
C LEU A 142 7.80 -11.26 -3.39
N VAL A 143 7.95 -11.24 -4.69
CA VAL A 143 7.87 -12.42 -5.57
C VAL A 143 8.97 -13.44 -5.27
N GLU A 144 10.21 -12.99 -5.08
CA GLU A 144 11.36 -13.85 -4.77
C GLU A 144 11.22 -14.50 -3.39
N THR A 145 10.81 -13.75 -2.38
CA THR A 145 10.56 -14.25 -1.01
C THR A 145 9.40 -15.24 -0.98
N PHE A 146 8.34 -14.96 -1.72
CA PHE A 146 7.21 -15.87 -1.85
C PHE A 146 7.59 -17.19 -2.52
N ALA A 147 8.42 -17.13 -3.56
CA ALA A 147 8.94 -18.32 -4.25
C ALA A 147 9.87 -19.16 -3.36
N ALA A 148 10.63 -18.52 -2.45
CA ALA A 148 11.56 -19.19 -1.55
C ALA A 148 10.89 -19.74 -0.27
N SER A 149 9.78 -19.15 0.18
CA SER A 149 9.18 -19.41 1.49
C SER A 149 8.18 -20.58 1.53
N ARG A 150 7.81 -21.20 0.41
CA ARG A 150 6.85 -22.32 0.40
C ARG A 150 7.26 -23.48 -0.48
N PRO A 151 7.49 -24.67 0.13
CA PRO A 151 7.16 -25.92 -0.54
C PRO A 151 5.63 -25.97 -0.66
N TYR A 152 5.12 -25.95 -1.86
CA TYR A 152 3.74 -26.27 -2.24
C TYR A 152 2.85 -26.81 -1.10
N ALA A 153 2.06 -25.97 -0.45
CA ALA A 153 0.90 -26.42 0.32
C ALA A 153 0.03 -25.23 0.77
N ARG A 154 -0.94 -24.87 -0.01
CA ARG A 154 -2.39 -24.87 0.23
C ARG A 154 -3.08 -24.21 -0.94
N PRO A 155 -4.03 -24.87 -1.61
CA PRO A 155 -4.98 -24.16 -2.43
C PRO A 155 -5.87 -23.38 -1.46
N ALA A 156 -5.50 -22.14 -1.16
CA ALA A 156 -6.41 -21.20 -0.56
C ALA A 156 -7.41 -20.83 -1.65
N ALA A 157 -8.65 -21.25 -1.42
CA ALA A 157 -9.85 -20.91 -2.17
C ALA A 157 -9.72 -20.98 -3.72
N ALA A 158 -9.67 -22.21 -4.26
CA ALA A 158 -9.91 -22.48 -5.67
C ALA A 158 -11.28 -21.95 -6.17
N GLY A 159 -12.15 -21.48 -5.26
CA GLY A 159 -13.45 -20.89 -5.60
C GLY A 159 -13.39 -19.41 -6.01
N GLY A 160 -12.35 -18.67 -5.63
CA GLY A 160 -12.30 -17.23 -5.89
C GLY A 160 -12.03 -16.87 -7.35
N LEU A 161 -11.07 -17.53 -8.01
CA LEU A 161 -10.73 -17.23 -9.41
C LEU A 161 -11.82 -17.64 -10.41
N GLU A 162 -12.61 -18.65 -10.10
CA GLU A 162 -13.74 -19.10 -10.96
C GLU A 162 -14.85 -18.03 -11.02
N ALA A 163 -14.94 -17.16 -10.00
CA ALA A 163 -15.89 -16.05 -9.98
C ALA A 163 -15.48 -14.88 -10.86
N LEU A 164 -14.21 -14.83 -11.32
CA LEU A 164 -13.71 -13.77 -12.17
C LEU A 164 -14.06 -14.01 -13.64
N THR A 165 -14.51 -12.97 -14.32
CA THR A 165 -14.60 -12.96 -15.78
C THR A 165 -13.21 -12.97 -16.41
N ASP A 166 -13.10 -13.33 -17.69
CA ASP A 166 -11.82 -13.31 -18.42
C ASP A 166 -11.16 -11.92 -18.35
N ARG A 167 -11.95 -10.85 -18.45
CA ARG A 167 -11.44 -9.47 -18.34
C ARG A 167 -10.93 -9.13 -16.97
N GLU A 168 -11.61 -9.56 -15.92
CA GLU A 168 -11.15 -9.35 -14.54
C GLU A 168 -9.88 -10.15 -14.25
N ARG A 169 -9.77 -11.34 -14.80
CA ARG A 169 -8.57 -12.18 -14.70
C ARG A 169 -7.37 -11.54 -15.41
N GLU A 170 -7.58 -10.98 -16.60
CA GLU A 170 -6.56 -10.26 -17.36
C GLU A 170 -6.05 -9.04 -16.56
N ILE A 171 -6.97 -8.25 -16.00
CA ILE A 171 -6.62 -7.10 -15.15
C ILE A 171 -5.86 -7.56 -13.90
N LEU A 172 -6.29 -8.64 -13.24
CA LEU A 172 -5.61 -9.17 -12.06
C LEU A 172 -4.17 -9.59 -12.36
N ILE A 173 -3.91 -10.19 -13.54
CA ILE A 173 -2.56 -10.52 -13.99
C ILE A 173 -1.69 -9.27 -14.13
N LEU A 174 -2.22 -8.19 -14.73
CA LEU A 174 -1.49 -6.94 -14.93
C LEU A 174 -1.21 -6.25 -13.58
N VAL A 175 -2.17 -6.30 -12.65
CA VAL A 175 -1.99 -5.83 -11.26
C VAL A 175 -0.86 -6.60 -10.58
N ALA A 176 -0.85 -7.92 -10.69
CA ALA A 176 0.18 -8.77 -10.09
C ALA A 176 1.57 -8.56 -10.71
N ARG A 177 1.63 -8.05 -11.94
CA ARG A 177 2.87 -7.62 -12.60
C ARG A 177 3.33 -6.21 -12.20
N GLY A 178 2.58 -5.52 -11.34
CA GLY A 178 2.95 -4.21 -10.79
C GLY A 178 2.53 -3.00 -11.64
N LEU A 179 1.72 -3.18 -12.70
CA LEU A 179 1.29 -2.05 -13.53
C LEU A 179 0.35 -1.13 -12.75
N SER A 180 0.51 0.18 -12.90
CA SER A 180 -0.42 1.20 -12.39
C SER A 180 -1.78 1.16 -13.14
N ASN A 181 -2.78 1.85 -12.63
CA ASN A 181 -4.10 1.91 -13.29
C ASN A 181 -4.03 2.56 -14.67
N ASP A 182 -3.15 3.55 -14.86
CA ASP A 182 -2.95 4.22 -16.14
C ASP A 182 -2.25 3.31 -17.15
N GLU A 183 -1.24 2.54 -16.72
CA GLU A 183 -0.56 1.56 -17.56
C GLU A 183 -1.51 0.41 -17.96
N ILE A 184 -2.34 -0.09 -17.01
CA ILE A 184 -3.37 -1.09 -17.31
C ILE A 184 -4.39 -0.52 -18.31
N ALA A 185 -4.82 0.72 -18.10
CA ALA A 185 -5.76 1.40 -18.99
C ALA A 185 -5.19 1.53 -20.42
N ALA A 186 -3.92 1.93 -20.54
CA ALA A 186 -3.21 2.01 -21.80
C ALA A 186 -3.05 0.64 -22.47
N HIS A 187 -2.66 -0.38 -21.70
CA HIS A 187 -2.46 -1.75 -22.18
C HIS A 187 -3.75 -2.37 -22.73
N LEU A 188 -4.88 -2.12 -22.06
CA LEU A 188 -6.18 -2.72 -22.37
C LEU A 188 -7.08 -1.82 -23.23
N VAL A 189 -6.60 -0.62 -23.60
CA VAL A 189 -7.31 0.40 -24.39
C VAL A 189 -8.67 0.75 -23.75
N ILE A 190 -8.67 1.04 -22.45
CA ILE A 190 -9.84 1.47 -21.67
C ILE A 190 -9.50 2.72 -20.84
N SER A 191 -10.49 3.31 -20.17
CA SER A 191 -10.22 4.45 -19.29
C SER A 191 -9.69 3.99 -17.91
N PRO A 192 -8.87 4.81 -17.21
CA PRO A 192 -8.46 4.53 -15.83
C PRO A 192 -9.64 4.35 -14.88
N ALA A 193 -10.74 5.08 -15.08
CA ALA A 193 -11.98 4.92 -14.33
C ALA A 193 -12.61 3.53 -14.52
N THR A 194 -12.52 2.97 -15.73
CA THR A 194 -12.97 1.60 -16.02
C THR A 194 -12.10 0.58 -15.29
N VAL A 195 -10.77 0.80 -15.24
CA VAL A 195 -9.86 -0.06 -14.47
C VAL A 195 -10.24 -0.05 -13.00
N LYS A 196 -10.43 1.13 -12.38
CA LYS A 196 -10.88 1.26 -10.98
C LYS A 196 -12.18 0.48 -10.71
N THR A 197 -13.13 0.54 -11.63
CA THR A 197 -14.39 -0.20 -11.50
C THR A 197 -14.18 -1.73 -11.53
N HIS A 198 -13.30 -2.22 -12.40
CA HIS A 198 -12.95 -3.64 -12.43
C HIS A 198 -12.22 -4.07 -11.17
N LEU A 199 -11.25 -3.28 -10.69
CA LEU A 199 -10.51 -3.58 -9.47
C LEU A 199 -11.45 -3.70 -8.26
N ALA A 200 -12.40 -2.77 -8.10
CA ALA A 200 -13.39 -2.85 -7.02
C ALA A 200 -14.21 -4.16 -7.07
N ARG A 201 -14.61 -4.61 -8.26
CA ARG A 201 -15.34 -5.88 -8.44
C ARG A 201 -14.46 -7.09 -8.16
N ILE A 202 -13.18 -7.06 -8.58
CA ILE A 202 -12.23 -8.15 -8.32
C ILE A 202 -11.98 -8.24 -6.81
N MET A 203 -11.76 -7.11 -6.13
CA MET A 203 -11.59 -7.06 -4.67
C MET A 203 -12.79 -7.68 -3.95
N GLN A 204 -14.01 -7.32 -4.33
CA GLN A 204 -15.22 -7.90 -3.75
C GLN A 204 -15.33 -9.41 -3.98
N LYS A 205 -14.97 -9.90 -5.17
CA LYS A 205 -15.05 -11.32 -5.53
C LYS A 205 -13.99 -12.19 -4.85
N LEU A 206 -12.80 -11.60 -4.59
CA LEU A 206 -11.68 -12.30 -3.97
C LEU A 206 -11.56 -12.04 -2.46
N ASP A 207 -12.50 -11.27 -1.87
CA ASP A 207 -12.46 -10.81 -0.48
C ASP A 207 -11.14 -10.10 -0.15
N ALA A 208 -10.63 -9.34 -1.11
CA ALA A 208 -9.42 -8.56 -0.97
C ALA A 208 -9.80 -7.11 -0.58
N HIS A 209 -9.12 -6.56 0.42
CA HIS A 209 -9.44 -5.23 0.94
C HIS A 209 -8.73 -4.09 0.20
N ASP A 210 -7.68 -4.43 -0.56
CA ASP A 210 -6.87 -3.48 -1.31
C ASP A 210 -6.16 -4.16 -2.50
N ARG A 211 -5.38 -3.35 -3.24
CA ARG A 211 -4.60 -3.82 -4.38
C ARG A 211 -3.55 -4.87 -4.01
N ALA A 212 -2.95 -4.74 -2.82
CA ALA A 212 -1.96 -5.69 -2.35
C ALA A 212 -2.58 -7.07 -2.10
N GLY A 213 -3.78 -7.11 -1.54
CA GLY A 213 -4.58 -8.35 -1.42
C GLY A 213 -4.85 -9.01 -2.77
N LEU A 214 -5.05 -8.22 -3.84
CA LEU A 214 -5.19 -8.76 -5.20
C LEU A 214 -3.90 -9.40 -5.71
N VAL A 215 -2.75 -8.77 -5.45
CA VAL A 215 -1.44 -9.33 -5.82
C VAL A 215 -1.23 -10.66 -5.10
N ILE A 216 -1.44 -10.71 -3.79
CA ILE A 216 -1.34 -11.93 -3.00
C ILE A 216 -2.24 -13.03 -3.57
N ALA A 217 -3.52 -12.73 -3.82
CA ALA A 217 -4.48 -13.68 -4.37
C ALA A 217 -4.05 -14.23 -5.74
N ALA A 218 -3.47 -13.40 -6.62
CA ALA A 218 -2.98 -13.81 -7.93
C ALA A 218 -1.81 -14.80 -7.84
N TYR A 219 -0.89 -14.58 -6.89
CA TYR A 219 0.24 -15.49 -6.68
C TYR A 219 -0.16 -16.75 -5.92
N GLU A 220 -0.98 -16.65 -4.86
CA GLU A 220 -1.46 -17.81 -4.10
C GLU A 220 -2.28 -18.78 -4.94
N SER A 221 -3.08 -18.26 -5.86
CA SER A 221 -3.87 -19.07 -6.79
C SER A 221 -3.06 -19.66 -7.94
N GLY A 222 -1.79 -19.28 -8.10
CA GLY A 222 -0.94 -19.70 -9.22
C GLY A 222 -1.31 -19.06 -10.56
N LEU A 223 -2.15 -18.03 -10.57
CA LEU A 223 -2.52 -17.27 -11.78
C LEU A 223 -1.31 -16.59 -12.39
N VAL A 224 -0.39 -16.12 -11.55
CA VAL A 224 0.89 -15.54 -11.93
C VAL A 224 2.01 -16.31 -11.23
N ARG A 225 3.11 -16.56 -11.96
CA ARG A 225 4.32 -17.20 -11.43
C ARG A 225 5.48 -16.22 -11.46
N PRO A 226 6.39 -16.27 -10.46
CA PRO A 226 7.63 -15.49 -10.50
C PRO A 226 8.46 -15.83 -11.74
N GLY A 227 8.86 -14.82 -12.50
CA GLY A 227 9.79 -15.00 -13.64
C GLY A 227 9.16 -15.51 -14.93
N ALA A 228 7.84 -15.46 -15.07
CA ALA A 228 7.15 -15.75 -16.34
C ALA A 228 6.80 -14.45 -17.09
#